data_18e7d2799cb9c6bfeef44079269ede6b
#
_entry.id   18e7d2799cb9c6bfeef44079269ede6b
#
_cell.length_a   1.000
_cell.length_b   1.000
_cell.length_c   1.000
_cell.angle_alpha   90.00
_cell.angle_beta   90.00
_cell.angle_gamma   90.00
#
_symmetry.space_group_name_H-M   'P 1'
#
loop_
_entity.id
_entity.type
_entity.pdbx_description
1 polymer ?
#
loop_
_entity_poly.entity_id
_entity_poly.type
_entity_poly.pdbx_seq_one_letter_code
_entity_poly.pdbx_strand_id
1 'polypeptide(L)'
;MWRQAPYSILTFVTFQSAGPLFPERVVRSYAIIILDKMVKYISVLLASFFAIFCIGAINPAYADICSETGFSDPALCGSPNTNEEGTLIETVGNVLNAIYGVIAIVAVVMIVIAGIKYSTSQGDPGKVQSAKNTILYAVIGLVITISAFAITAFILSALGGSSTGGGGGGGGGGGGQEIVEVAQIYLSVDRNVINIGETAKITVDYYPDYAENRTVTFTSSNTGIATVSSNGTVTGKKEGNVTITAKSANGKTSTVNITVKKIVYDQPKLAVGKTTLLDEETTTATVDNKKSVKSFKSSDSSIFVVDNNGAIRAKKPGSATLTTKVIDLGNKEVTLTKKITVREIKVLWVGNSKTYVQDIDTKFVTIAKNRGYSVNSTRVTKGGKTLLWNYNNQGTNIKKAYDYVILQEQTDAALQEDTFYSGALAIAKAVKAKNGNVKVFVRKAWILDSSSGNTRNAANTIATNVSNRIASATGVWSSTTSDGNALYEMHDKGYSVFGDERHQNALGAYTAAACISSKVLGFDPQTISTKAGISASDSAITAAKNAAKNKCYNK
;
A
#
# COMPACT_ATOMS: atom_id res chain seq x y z
N MET A 1 -20.41 -44.79 5.89
CA MET A 1 -19.47 -44.08 6.80
C MET A 1 -19.24 -42.65 6.26
N TRP A 2 -20.30 -41.86 6.22
CA TRP A 2 -20.28 -40.46 5.79
C TRP A 2 -21.01 -39.65 6.86
N ARG A 3 -20.29 -39.10 7.82
CA ARG A 3 -20.73 -37.99 8.70
C ARG A 3 -19.48 -37.39 9.33
N GLN A 4 -19.17 -36.19 8.90
CA GLN A 4 -18.45 -35.10 9.56
C GLN A 4 -17.54 -34.32 8.60
N ALA A 5 -18.10 -33.38 7.92
CA ALA A 5 -17.46 -32.10 7.57
C ALA A 5 -18.54 -31.20 6.94
N PRO A 6 -19.04 -30.23 7.67
CA PRO A 6 -19.12 -28.90 7.07
C PRO A 6 -19.01 -27.71 8.07
N TYR A 7 -18.23 -27.80 9.16
CA TYR A 7 -18.18 -26.68 10.11
C TYR A 7 -16.91 -25.79 10.05
N SER A 8 -15.95 -26.09 9.19
CA SER A 8 -14.67 -25.35 9.17
C SER A 8 -14.60 -24.17 8.19
N ILE A 9 -15.54 -23.99 7.28
CA ILE A 9 -15.50 -22.89 6.29
C ILE A 9 -16.27 -21.65 6.76
N LEU A 10 -17.31 -21.81 7.57
CA LEU A 10 -18.10 -20.66 8.05
C LEU A 10 -17.44 -19.89 9.20
N THR A 11 -16.50 -20.50 9.92
CA THR A 11 -15.81 -19.86 11.06
C THR A 11 -14.71 -18.87 10.63
N PHE A 12 -14.31 -18.88 9.36
CA PHE A 12 -13.21 -18.02 8.88
C PHE A 12 -13.64 -16.59 8.51
N VAL A 13 -14.94 -16.35 8.29
CA VAL A 13 -15.47 -15.03 7.88
C VAL A 13 -15.77 -14.13 9.09
N THR A 14 -15.91 -14.69 10.29
CA THR A 14 -16.27 -13.92 11.50
C THR A 14 -15.09 -13.54 12.39
N PHE A 15 -13.84 -13.88 12.04
CA PHE A 15 -12.66 -13.65 12.89
C PHE A 15 -11.95 -12.31 12.65
N GLN A 16 -12.49 -11.42 11.83
CA GLN A 16 -11.85 -10.12 11.51
C GLN A 16 -12.21 -9.00 12.49
N SER A 17 -13.02 -9.26 13.53
CA SER A 17 -13.45 -8.25 14.50
C SER A 17 -12.98 -8.47 15.94
N ALA A 18 -12.22 -9.53 16.22
CA ALA A 18 -11.62 -9.75 17.54
C ALA A 18 -10.10 -9.57 17.46
N GLY A 19 -9.54 -8.71 18.33
CA GLY A 19 -8.11 -8.38 18.37
C GLY A 19 -7.16 -9.58 18.55
N PRO A 20 -5.83 -9.39 18.48
CA PRO A 20 -4.84 -10.44 18.24
C PRO A 20 -4.65 -11.34 19.47
N LEU A 21 -5.31 -12.49 19.51
CA LEU A 21 -5.16 -13.52 20.56
C LEU A 21 -4.18 -14.65 20.19
N PHE A 22 -3.62 -14.67 18.97
CA PHE A 22 -2.64 -15.68 18.57
C PHE A 22 -1.42 -15.06 17.89
N PRO A 23 -0.20 -15.59 18.09
CA PRO A 23 1.01 -15.09 17.44
C PRO A 23 0.92 -15.30 15.91
N GLU A 24 1.29 -14.25 15.17
CA GLU A 24 1.25 -14.17 13.69
C GLU A 24 1.85 -15.40 12.96
N ARG A 25 2.85 -16.06 13.57
CA ARG A 25 3.48 -17.28 13.03
C ARG A 25 2.53 -18.48 12.93
N VAL A 26 1.59 -18.61 13.88
CA VAL A 26 0.65 -19.74 13.90
C VAL A 26 -0.41 -19.59 12.80
N VAL A 27 -0.93 -18.38 12.60
CA VAL A 27 -1.89 -18.09 11.53
C VAL A 27 -1.26 -18.28 10.14
N ARG A 28 0.02 -17.90 9.95
CA ARG A 28 0.75 -18.13 8.70
C ARG A 28 0.94 -19.62 8.38
N SER A 29 1.28 -20.43 9.39
CA SER A 29 1.47 -21.88 9.18
C SER A 29 0.17 -22.57 8.79
N TYR A 30 -0.96 -22.22 9.40
CA TYR A 30 -2.26 -22.79 9.04
C TYR A 30 -2.74 -22.34 7.65
N ALA A 31 -2.55 -21.07 7.28
CA ALA A 31 -2.92 -20.57 5.97
C ALA A 31 -2.10 -21.25 4.84
N ILE A 32 -0.81 -21.48 5.04
CA ILE A 32 0.05 -22.17 4.07
C ILE A 32 -0.36 -23.65 3.92
N ILE A 33 -0.68 -24.33 5.02
CA ILE A 33 -1.11 -25.74 5.01
C ILE A 33 -2.48 -25.89 4.32
N ILE A 34 -3.41 -24.96 4.55
CA ILE A 34 -4.72 -24.95 3.89
C ILE A 34 -4.56 -24.68 2.39
N LEU A 35 -3.69 -23.73 2.00
CA LEU A 35 -3.43 -23.41 0.60
C LEU A 35 -2.77 -24.59 -0.14
N ASP A 36 -1.79 -25.26 0.46
CA ASP A 36 -1.13 -26.44 -0.13
C ASP A 36 -2.12 -27.62 -0.30
N LYS A 37 -3.00 -27.85 0.67
CA LYS A 37 -4.06 -28.84 0.56
C LYS A 37 -5.09 -28.47 -0.52
N MET A 38 -5.53 -27.20 -0.59
CA MET A 38 -6.45 -26.74 -1.65
C MET A 38 -5.85 -26.90 -3.04
N VAL A 39 -4.58 -26.54 -3.24
CA VAL A 39 -3.89 -26.72 -4.53
C VAL A 39 -3.80 -28.19 -4.91
N LYS A 40 -3.53 -29.10 -3.96
CA LYS A 40 -3.52 -30.55 -4.20
C LYS A 40 -4.92 -31.10 -4.52
N TYR A 41 -5.96 -30.65 -3.82
CA TYR A 41 -7.34 -31.08 -4.14
C TYR A 41 -7.80 -30.55 -5.50
N ILE A 42 -7.47 -29.32 -5.87
CA ILE A 42 -7.77 -28.74 -7.20
C ILE A 42 -7.01 -29.50 -8.30
N SER A 43 -5.73 -29.86 -8.09
CA SER A 43 -4.95 -30.64 -9.06
C SER A 43 -5.50 -32.06 -9.24
N VAL A 44 -5.96 -32.69 -8.17
CA VAL A 44 -6.61 -34.04 -8.23
C VAL A 44 -7.96 -33.96 -8.93
N LEU A 45 -8.76 -32.91 -8.65
CA LEU A 45 -10.04 -32.68 -9.35
C LEU A 45 -9.84 -32.40 -10.84
N LEU A 46 -8.84 -31.59 -11.21
CA LEU A 46 -8.50 -31.32 -12.62
C LEU A 46 -7.98 -32.59 -13.34
N ALA A 47 -7.14 -33.37 -12.68
CA ALA A 47 -6.65 -34.63 -13.22
C ALA A 47 -7.79 -35.69 -13.37
N SER A 48 -8.70 -35.74 -12.40
CA SER A 48 -9.88 -36.61 -12.48
C SER A 48 -10.85 -36.19 -13.57
N PHE A 49 -11.05 -34.87 -13.74
CA PHE A 49 -11.89 -34.31 -14.81
C PHE A 49 -11.27 -34.58 -16.19
N PHE A 50 -9.94 -34.43 -16.31
CA PHE A 50 -9.20 -34.71 -17.55
C PHE A 50 -9.25 -36.23 -17.89
N ALA A 51 -9.14 -37.10 -16.88
CA ALA A 51 -9.26 -38.55 -17.07
C ALA A 51 -10.68 -38.96 -17.51
N ILE A 52 -11.73 -38.35 -16.92
CA ILE A 52 -13.13 -38.57 -17.31
C ILE A 52 -13.38 -38.07 -18.74
N PHE A 53 -12.79 -36.92 -19.10
CA PHE A 53 -12.88 -36.34 -20.44
C PHE A 53 -12.17 -37.24 -21.50
N CYS A 54 -10.99 -37.78 -21.20
CA CYS A 54 -10.27 -38.68 -22.09
C CYS A 54 -10.98 -40.02 -22.26
N ILE A 55 -11.67 -40.52 -21.22
CA ILE A 55 -12.45 -41.76 -21.29
C ILE A 55 -13.76 -41.56 -22.07
N GLY A 56 -14.38 -40.35 -21.94
CA GLY A 56 -15.60 -40.00 -22.70
C GLY A 56 -15.38 -39.81 -24.21
N ALA A 57 -14.18 -39.44 -24.63
CA ALA A 57 -13.83 -39.21 -26.04
C ALA A 57 -13.55 -40.52 -26.84
N ILE A 58 -13.48 -41.69 -26.18
CA ILE A 58 -13.06 -42.96 -26.80
C ILE A 58 -14.19 -43.99 -26.86
N ASN A 59 -15.39 -43.73 -26.32
CA ASN A 59 -16.43 -44.76 -26.24
C ASN A 59 -17.74 -44.31 -26.93
N PRO A 60 -18.24 -45.03 -27.96
CA PRO A 60 -19.51 -44.75 -28.62
C PRO A 60 -20.76 -45.17 -27.82
N ALA A 61 -20.63 -45.54 -26.53
CA ALA A 61 -21.70 -46.04 -25.66
C ALA A 61 -22.49 -44.92 -24.92
N TYR A 62 -22.43 -43.67 -25.35
CA TYR A 62 -23.18 -42.58 -24.73
C TYR A 62 -24.66 -42.48 -25.15
N ALA A 63 -25.09 -43.32 -26.11
CA ALA A 63 -26.45 -43.33 -26.60
C ALA A 63 -27.49 -44.00 -25.66
N ASP A 64 -27.04 -44.71 -24.64
CA ASP A 64 -27.94 -45.51 -23.79
C ASP A 64 -28.33 -44.88 -22.45
N ILE A 65 -27.67 -43.78 -22.07
CA ILE A 65 -27.95 -43.10 -20.79
C ILE A 65 -29.23 -42.23 -20.86
N CYS A 66 -29.62 -41.78 -22.06
CA CYS A 66 -30.81 -40.95 -22.24
C CYS A 66 -32.14 -41.72 -22.13
N SER A 67 -32.08 -43.03 -22.24
CA SER A 67 -33.29 -43.88 -22.15
C SER A 67 -33.65 -44.37 -20.74
N GLU A 68 -32.66 -44.40 -19.81
CA GLU A 68 -32.88 -44.95 -18.45
C GLU A 68 -33.08 -43.88 -17.35
N THR A 69 -32.71 -42.61 -17.56
CA THR A 69 -32.75 -41.59 -16.48
C THR A 69 -33.87 -40.57 -16.55
N GLY A 70 -34.76 -40.61 -17.55
CA GLY A 70 -35.90 -39.72 -17.65
C GLY A 70 -35.57 -38.22 -17.84
N PHE A 71 -34.36 -37.89 -18.22
CA PHE A 71 -33.92 -36.52 -18.55
C PHE A 71 -34.21 -36.25 -20.03
N SER A 72 -35.22 -35.42 -20.31
CA SER A 72 -35.60 -34.97 -21.64
C SER A 72 -35.16 -33.51 -21.91
N ASP A 73 -33.89 -33.27 -22.02
CA ASP A 73 -33.36 -31.99 -22.53
C ASP A 73 -33.02 -32.16 -24.01
N PRO A 74 -33.71 -31.47 -24.92
CA PRO A 74 -33.51 -31.56 -26.37
C PRO A 74 -32.08 -31.14 -26.83
N ALA A 75 -31.35 -30.45 -26.02
CA ALA A 75 -29.98 -30.01 -26.33
C ALA A 75 -28.89 -31.07 -26.06
N LEU A 76 -29.24 -32.14 -25.29
CA LEU A 76 -28.29 -33.20 -24.91
C LEU A 76 -28.61 -34.56 -25.53
N CYS A 77 -29.87 -34.80 -26.01
CA CYS A 77 -30.34 -36.07 -26.51
C CYS A 77 -30.91 -35.94 -27.93
N GLY A 78 -30.15 -35.50 -28.89
CA GLY A 78 -30.51 -35.43 -30.29
C GLY A 78 -30.44 -36.80 -30.98
N SER A 79 -31.51 -37.19 -31.71
CA SER A 79 -31.63 -38.44 -32.48
C SER A 79 -30.59 -38.53 -33.61
N PRO A 80 -29.95 -39.68 -33.85
CA PRO A 80 -28.96 -39.80 -34.92
C PRO A 80 -29.63 -39.83 -36.29
N ASN A 81 -29.44 -38.81 -37.10
CA ASN A 81 -29.79 -38.84 -38.50
C ASN A 81 -28.53 -39.03 -39.34
N THR A 82 -28.49 -40.12 -40.04
CA THR A 82 -27.37 -40.63 -40.85
C THR A 82 -27.26 -39.85 -42.17
N ASN A 83 -26.35 -38.88 -42.23
CA ASN A 83 -25.70 -38.43 -43.46
C ASN A 83 -24.23 -38.12 -43.12
N GLU A 84 -23.31 -38.87 -43.72
CA GLU A 84 -21.89 -38.97 -43.35
C GLU A 84 -21.07 -37.68 -43.48
N GLU A 85 -21.51 -36.64 -44.16
CA GLU A 85 -20.79 -35.36 -44.32
C GLU A 85 -21.13 -34.32 -43.21
N GLY A 86 -22.27 -34.47 -42.52
CA GLY A 86 -22.64 -33.57 -41.42
C GLY A 86 -21.95 -33.89 -40.09
N THR A 87 -21.60 -35.17 -39.87
CA THR A 87 -21.11 -35.71 -38.58
C THR A 87 -19.71 -35.17 -38.20
N LEU A 88 -18.84 -34.92 -39.14
CA LEU A 88 -17.48 -34.40 -38.88
C LEU A 88 -17.50 -32.96 -38.38
N ILE A 89 -18.30 -32.08 -39.02
CA ILE A 89 -18.37 -30.66 -38.67
C ILE A 89 -19.07 -30.48 -37.31
N GLU A 90 -20.10 -31.26 -37.04
CA GLU A 90 -20.83 -31.27 -35.75
C GLU A 90 -19.97 -31.80 -34.62
N THR A 91 -19.22 -32.88 -34.86
CA THR A 91 -18.29 -33.48 -33.89
C THR A 91 -17.15 -32.50 -33.58
N VAL A 92 -16.56 -31.85 -34.58
CA VAL A 92 -15.51 -30.82 -34.40
C VAL A 92 -16.07 -29.61 -33.63
N GLY A 93 -17.30 -29.17 -33.92
CA GLY A 93 -17.96 -28.08 -33.22
C GLY A 93 -18.16 -28.39 -31.72
N ASN A 94 -18.63 -29.58 -31.40
CA ASN A 94 -18.83 -30.01 -30.01
C ASN A 94 -17.52 -30.15 -29.23
N VAL A 95 -16.45 -30.67 -29.86
CA VAL A 95 -15.12 -30.74 -29.24
C VAL A 95 -14.54 -29.33 -29.00
N LEU A 96 -14.67 -28.41 -29.94
CA LEU A 96 -14.21 -27.02 -29.77
C LEU A 96 -14.99 -26.30 -28.67
N ASN A 97 -16.30 -26.45 -28.57
CA ASN A 97 -17.13 -25.88 -27.52
C ASN A 97 -16.71 -26.40 -26.13
N ALA A 98 -16.42 -27.67 -26.01
CA ALA A 98 -15.92 -28.25 -24.76
C ALA A 98 -14.54 -27.68 -24.39
N ILE A 99 -13.62 -27.50 -25.34
CA ILE A 99 -12.31 -26.89 -25.11
C ILE A 99 -12.45 -25.43 -24.66
N TYR A 100 -13.31 -24.63 -25.30
CA TYR A 100 -13.57 -23.26 -24.90
C TYR A 100 -14.16 -23.16 -23.49
N GLY A 101 -15.05 -24.08 -23.11
CA GLY A 101 -15.61 -24.17 -21.76
C GLY A 101 -14.55 -24.43 -20.69
N VAL A 102 -13.64 -25.38 -20.94
CA VAL A 102 -12.53 -25.68 -20.02
C VAL A 102 -11.59 -24.49 -19.86
N ILE A 103 -11.20 -23.81 -20.95
CA ILE A 103 -10.33 -22.63 -20.90
C ILE A 103 -11.00 -21.50 -20.10
N ALA A 104 -12.30 -21.27 -20.26
CA ALA A 104 -13.05 -20.26 -19.54
C ALA A 104 -13.05 -20.56 -18.01
N ILE A 105 -13.27 -21.78 -17.62
CA ILE A 105 -13.23 -22.22 -16.21
C ILE A 105 -11.82 -22.00 -15.61
N VAL A 106 -10.77 -22.39 -16.33
CA VAL A 106 -9.37 -22.18 -15.90
C VAL A 106 -9.07 -20.69 -15.72
N ALA A 107 -9.50 -19.85 -16.65
CA ALA A 107 -9.31 -18.39 -16.54
C ALA A 107 -9.98 -17.82 -15.28
N VAL A 108 -11.21 -18.22 -14.98
CA VAL A 108 -11.92 -17.79 -13.76
C VAL A 108 -11.19 -18.25 -12.50
N VAL A 109 -10.73 -19.51 -12.45
CA VAL A 109 -9.96 -20.02 -11.31
C VAL A 109 -8.66 -19.23 -11.11
N MET A 110 -7.96 -18.90 -12.19
CA MET A 110 -6.72 -18.10 -12.13
C MET A 110 -6.98 -16.67 -11.62
N ILE A 111 -8.11 -16.05 -12.00
CA ILE A 111 -8.51 -14.73 -11.48
C ILE A 111 -8.80 -14.81 -9.98
N VAL A 112 -9.49 -15.84 -9.50
CA VAL A 112 -9.75 -16.06 -8.07
C VAL A 112 -8.45 -16.24 -7.28
N ILE A 113 -7.53 -17.09 -7.78
CA ILE A 113 -6.21 -17.29 -7.15
C ILE A 113 -5.41 -15.99 -7.11
N ALA A 114 -5.42 -15.21 -8.19
CA ALA A 114 -4.74 -13.92 -8.24
C ALA A 114 -5.37 -12.90 -7.29
N GLY A 115 -6.70 -12.90 -7.12
CA GLY A 115 -7.42 -12.09 -6.14
C GLY A 115 -7.02 -12.43 -4.70
N ILE A 116 -6.90 -13.71 -4.37
CA ILE A 116 -6.41 -14.18 -3.07
C ILE A 116 -4.95 -13.73 -2.86
N LYS A 117 -4.07 -13.92 -3.85
CA LYS A 117 -2.68 -13.43 -3.79
C LYS A 117 -2.60 -11.92 -3.60
N TYR A 118 -3.45 -11.17 -4.26
CA TYR A 118 -3.52 -9.72 -4.10
C TYR A 118 -3.95 -9.32 -2.68
N SER A 119 -5.01 -9.94 -2.17
CA SER A 119 -5.52 -9.67 -0.81
C SER A 119 -4.54 -10.05 0.30
N THR A 120 -3.74 -11.11 0.08
CA THR A 120 -2.76 -11.61 1.07
C THR A 120 -1.36 -11.03 0.92
N SER A 121 -1.16 -10.10 -0.02
CA SER A 121 0.17 -9.50 -0.31
C SER A 121 0.69 -8.57 0.79
N GLN A 122 -0.16 -8.11 1.73
CA GLN A 122 0.19 -7.23 2.86
C GLN A 122 1.02 -5.99 2.48
N GLY A 123 0.85 -5.48 1.25
CA GLY A 123 1.58 -4.31 0.78
C GLY A 123 2.98 -4.57 0.22
N ASP A 124 3.42 -5.82 0.11
CA ASP A 124 4.66 -6.19 -0.58
C ASP A 124 4.56 -5.86 -2.08
N PRO A 125 5.34 -4.89 -2.61
CA PRO A 125 5.23 -4.45 -4.00
C PRO A 125 5.46 -5.57 -5.03
N GLY A 126 6.35 -6.54 -4.74
CA GLY A 126 6.65 -7.66 -5.64
C GLY A 126 5.48 -8.63 -5.76
N LYS A 127 4.82 -8.96 -4.65
CA LYS A 127 3.66 -9.85 -4.62
C LYS A 127 2.42 -9.20 -5.24
N VAL A 128 2.21 -7.91 -5.00
CA VAL A 128 1.14 -7.12 -5.63
C VAL A 128 1.32 -7.10 -7.15
N GLN A 129 2.54 -6.86 -7.63
CA GLN A 129 2.83 -6.85 -9.08
C GLN A 129 2.64 -8.22 -9.71
N SER A 130 3.07 -9.29 -9.05
CA SER A 130 2.84 -10.67 -9.50
C SER A 130 1.35 -11.01 -9.60
N ALA A 131 0.55 -10.62 -8.62
CA ALA A 131 -0.91 -10.84 -8.63
C ALA A 131 -1.58 -10.05 -9.78
N LYS A 132 -1.22 -8.78 -10.00
CA LYS A 132 -1.71 -7.97 -11.11
C LYS A 132 -1.38 -8.58 -12.47
N ASN A 133 -0.16 -9.06 -12.66
CA ASN A 133 0.24 -9.73 -13.90
C ASN A 133 -0.56 -11.01 -14.14
N THR A 134 -0.82 -11.80 -13.10
CA THR A 134 -1.65 -13.02 -13.22
C THR A 134 -3.09 -12.68 -13.65
N ILE A 135 -3.71 -11.63 -13.11
CA ILE A 135 -5.04 -11.16 -13.53
C ILE A 135 -4.99 -10.70 -14.99
N LEU A 136 -3.99 -9.90 -15.36
CA LEU A 136 -3.83 -9.37 -16.72
C LEU A 136 -3.74 -10.50 -17.75
N TYR A 137 -2.89 -11.51 -17.50
CA TYR A 137 -2.74 -12.64 -18.44
C TYR A 137 -3.99 -13.53 -18.49
N ALA A 138 -4.71 -13.72 -17.38
CA ALA A 138 -5.97 -14.45 -17.37
C ALA A 138 -7.06 -13.74 -18.18
N VAL A 139 -7.16 -12.41 -18.07
CA VAL A 139 -8.10 -11.58 -18.86
C VAL A 139 -7.73 -11.58 -20.34
N ILE A 140 -6.46 -11.43 -20.69
CA ILE A 140 -5.99 -11.50 -22.10
C ILE A 140 -6.34 -12.87 -22.68
N GLY A 141 -6.07 -13.97 -21.98
CA GLY A 141 -6.40 -15.33 -22.40
C GLY A 141 -7.91 -15.51 -22.64
N LEU A 142 -8.75 -14.96 -21.76
CA LEU A 142 -10.19 -15.00 -21.89
C LEU A 142 -10.69 -14.22 -23.12
N VAL A 143 -10.14 -13.03 -23.38
CA VAL A 143 -10.46 -12.21 -24.58
C VAL A 143 -10.08 -12.94 -25.86
N ILE A 144 -8.89 -13.57 -25.91
CA ILE A 144 -8.45 -14.37 -27.05
C ILE A 144 -9.40 -15.56 -27.29
N THR A 145 -9.83 -16.23 -26.22
CA THR A 145 -10.76 -17.37 -26.30
C THR A 145 -12.13 -16.96 -26.84
N ILE A 146 -12.69 -15.85 -26.37
CA ILE A 146 -13.98 -15.31 -26.86
C ILE A 146 -13.84 -14.91 -28.35
N SER A 147 -12.72 -14.29 -28.74
CA SER A 147 -12.46 -13.92 -30.14
C SER A 147 -12.34 -15.17 -31.04
N ALA A 148 -11.63 -16.19 -30.58
CA ALA A 148 -11.50 -17.45 -31.29
C ALA A 148 -12.85 -18.17 -31.44
N PHE A 149 -13.68 -18.18 -30.40
CA PHE A 149 -15.04 -18.73 -30.44
C PHE A 149 -15.90 -17.99 -31.51
N ALA A 150 -15.88 -16.66 -31.52
CA ALA A 150 -16.63 -15.88 -32.52
C ALA A 150 -16.18 -16.15 -33.95
N ILE A 151 -14.88 -16.28 -34.20
CA ILE A 151 -14.30 -16.61 -35.52
C ILE A 151 -14.73 -18.03 -35.91
N THR A 152 -14.64 -18.99 -35.00
CA THR A 152 -15.04 -20.38 -35.27
C THR A 152 -16.54 -20.48 -35.57
N ALA A 153 -17.39 -19.81 -34.81
CA ALA A 153 -18.83 -19.76 -35.05
C ALA A 153 -19.15 -19.14 -36.41
N PHE A 154 -18.42 -18.09 -36.81
CA PHE A 154 -18.58 -17.47 -38.13
C PHE A 154 -18.15 -18.43 -39.25
N ILE A 155 -17.02 -19.12 -39.13
CA ILE A 155 -16.53 -20.10 -40.13
C ILE A 155 -17.49 -21.27 -40.26
N LEU A 156 -17.98 -21.84 -39.15
CA LEU A 156 -18.95 -22.93 -39.17
C LEU A 156 -20.28 -22.49 -39.79
N SER A 157 -20.73 -21.27 -39.53
CA SER A 157 -21.92 -20.67 -40.19
C SER A 157 -21.71 -20.42 -41.70
N ALA A 158 -20.49 -20.07 -42.11
CA ALA A 158 -20.16 -19.82 -43.49
C ALA A 158 -19.95 -21.10 -44.33
N LEU A 159 -19.48 -22.20 -43.67
CA LEU A 159 -19.23 -23.49 -44.33
C LEU A 159 -20.44 -24.43 -44.26
N GLY A 160 -21.35 -24.22 -43.31
CA GLY A 160 -22.62 -24.91 -43.18
C GLY A 160 -23.64 -24.25 -44.08
N GLY A 161 -23.55 -24.53 -45.36
CA GLY A 161 -24.52 -24.06 -46.35
C GLY A 161 -25.94 -24.42 -45.91
N SER A 162 -26.77 -23.41 -45.88
CA SER A 162 -28.21 -23.48 -45.66
C SER A 162 -28.85 -24.56 -46.51
N SER A 163 -29.33 -25.63 -45.87
CA SER A 163 -30.28 -26.52 -46.43
C SER A 163 -31.67 -26.21 -45.85
N THR A 164 -32.32 -25.25 -46.39
CA THR A 164 -33.78 -25.13 -46.26
C THR A 164 -34.40 -26.16 -47.16
N GLY A 165 -34.83 -27.26 -46.58
CA GLY A 165 -35.69 -28.25 -47.22
C GLY A 165 -37.04 -27.64 -47.55
N GLY A 166 -37.35 -27.71 -48.80
CA GLY A 166 -38.55 -27.28 -49.44
C GLY A 166 -39.79 -28.14 -49.16
N GLY A 167 -40.88 -27.69 -49.59
CA GLY A 167 -42.15 -28.39 -49.70
C GLY A 167 -43.13 -27.64 -50.57
N GLY A 168 -43.12 -27.96 -51.78
CA GLY A 168 -44.05 -28.15 -52.80
C GLY A 168 -45.34 -27.31 -52.95
N GLY A 169 -45.65 -26.92 -54.20
CA GLY A 169 -46.99 -26.65 -54.65
C GLY A 169 -47.09 -25.49 -55.61
N GLY A 170 -47.25 -25.80 -56.88
CA GLY A 170 -47.28 -24.95 -58.02
C GLY A 170 -48.38 -23.92 -58.09
N GLY A 171 -48.23 -22.99 -59.03
CA GLY A 171 -49.23 -22.07 -59.49
C GLY A 171 -48.58 -20.85 -60.10
N GLY A 172 -48.54 -20.81 -61.44
CA GLY A 172 -48.07 -19.68 -62.20
C GLY A 172 -48.98 -18.47 -62.02
N GLY A 173 -48.34 -17.30 -62.04
CA GLY A 173 -49.00 -16.01 -62.11
C GLY A 173 -47.93 -14.94 -62.07
N GLY A 174 -47.71 -14.26 -63.19
CA GLY A 174 -46.90 -13.07 -63.27
C GLY A 174 -47.47 -11.99 -62.35
N GLY A 175 -46.70 -11.64 -61.31
CA GLY A 175 -47.02 -10.59 -60.37
C GLY A 175 -45.74 -9.89 -60.01
N GLY A 176 -45.70 -8.59 -60.16
CA GLY A 176 -44.59 -7.77 -59.70
C GLY A 176 -44.26 -8.09 -58.27
N GLN A 177 -42.98 -8.18 -57.99
CA GLN A 177 -42.43 -8.48 -56.66
C GLN A 177 -42.99 -7.45 -55.67
N GLU A 178 -43.90 -7.84 -54.77
CA GLU A 178 -44.45 -6.97 -53.75
C GLU A 178 -43.36 -6.67 -52.75
N ILE A 179 -42.82 -5.43 -52.85
CA ILE A 179 -41.81 -4.95 -51.96
C ILE A 179 -42.40 -4.90 -50.55
N VAL A 180 -41.91 -5.74 -49.65
CA VAL A 180 -42.33 -5.73 -48.27
C VAL A 180 -41.78 -4.50 -47.57
N GLU A 181 -42.64 -3.55 -47.29
CA GLU A 181 -42.33 -2.28 -46.63
C GLU A 181 -42.13 -2.43 -45.12
N VAL A 182 -41.26 -1.56 -44.56
CA VAL A 182 -41.09 -1.45 -43.11
C VAL A 182 -42.39 -0.95 -42.47
N ALA A 183 -43.05 -1.77 -41.66
CA ALA A 183 -44.23 -1.42 -40.91
C ALA A 183 -43.91 -0.60 -39.65
N GLN A 184 -42.77 -0.93 -38.98
CA GLN A 184 -42.28 -0.26 -37.78
C GLN A 184 -40.79 -0.40 -37.63
N ILE A 185 -40.13 0.56 -36.94
CA ILE A 185 -38.73 0.47 -36.50
C ILE A 185 -38.66 0.58 -34.99
N TYR A 186 -37.74 -0.14 -34.40
CA TYR A 186 -37.43 -0.09 -32.96
C TYR A 186 -35.98 0.35 -32.80
N LEU A 187 -35.70 1.18 -31.78
CA LEU A 187 -34.34 1.61 -31.45
C LEU A 187 -33.89 1.00 -30.14
N SER A 188 -32.73 0.42 -30.14
CA SER A 188 -31.96 0.09 -28.96
C SER A 188 -30.65 0.89 -28.96
N VAL A 189 -30.11 1.14 -27.77
CA VAL A 189 -28.85 1.86 -27.60
C VAL A 189 -28.00 1.13 -26.58
N ASP A 190 -26.70 0.99 -26.86
CA ASP A 190 -25.73 0.31 -25.98
C ASP A 190 -25.61 1.01 -24.61
N ARG A 191 -25.76 2.34 -24.59
CA ARG A 191 -25.78 3.17 -23.38
C ARG A 191 -26.59 4.46 -23.61
N ASN A 192 -27.50 4.75 -22.71
CA ASN A 192 -28.33 5.96 -22.78
C ASN A 192 -27.73 7.15 -21.98
N VAL A 193 -26.62 6.95 -21.28
CA VAL A 193 -25.83 7.99 -20.58
C VAL A 193 -24.39 7.93 -21.07
N ILE A 194 -23.90 9.04 -21.60
CA ILE A 194 -22.53 9.22 -22.07
C ILE A 194 -21.93 10.50 -21.51
N ASN A 195 -20.63 10.57 -21.42
CA ASN A 195 -19.93 11.81 -21.07
C ASN A 195 -19.65 12.67 -22.31
N ILE A 196 -19.35 13.95 -22.09
CA ILE A 196 -18.88 14.83 -23.16
C ILE A 196 -17.65 14.19 -23.84
N GLY A 197 -17.69 14.04 -25.16
CA GLY A 197 -16.64 13.41 -25.96
C GLY A 197 -16.78 11.90 -26.13
N GLU A 198 -17.67 11.23 -25.39
CA GLU A 198 -17.96 9.80 -25.55
C GLU A 198 -19.03 9.56 -26.62
N THR A 199 -19.13 8.30 -27.03
CA THR A 199 -20.10 7.87 -28.04
C THR A 199 -21.02 6.79 -27.51
N ALA A 200 -22.24 6.73 -28.06
CA ALA A 200 -23.17 5.63 -27.91
C ALA A 200 -23.59 5.12 -29.31
N LYS A 201 -23.87 3.83 -29.40
CA LYS A 201 -24.29 3.21 -30.66
C LYS A 201 -25.78 2.87 -30.62
N ILE A 202 -26.54 3.39 -31.60
CA ILE A 202 -27.94 3.04 -31.82
C ILE A 202 -27.97 1.89 -32.82
N THR A 203 -28.76 0.87 -32.49
CA THR A 203 -29.13 -0.24 -33.37
C THR A 203 -30.60 -0.07 -33.74
N VAL A 204 -30.95 -0.36 -34.99
CA VAL A 204 -32.30 -0.28 -35.51
C VAL A 204 -32.79 -1.68 -35.86
N ASP A 205 -33.90 -2.10 -35.25
CA ASP A 205 -34.59 -3.32 -35.58
C ASP A 205 -35.83 -2.97 -36.40
N TYR A 206 -36.11 -3.77 -37.43
CA TYR A 206 -37.19 -3.54 -38.39
C TYR A 206 -38.29 -4.58 -38.22
N TYR A 207 -39.54 -4.12 -38.37
CA TYR A 207 -40.68 -5.03 -38.44
C TYR A 207 -41.46 -4.80 -39.74
N PRO A 208 -41.78 -5.86 -40.50
CA PRO A 208 -41.27 -7.21 -40.31
C PRO A 208 -39.74 -7.29 -40.57
N ASP A 209 -39.07 -8.30 -39.97
CA ASP A 209 -37.63 -8.46 -40.05
C ASP A 209 -37.10 -8.80 -41.47
N TYR A 210 -38.00 -9.16 -42.37
CA TYR A 210 -37.71 -9.42 -43.79
C TYR A 210 -38.07 -8.25 -44.70
N ALA A 211 -38.38 -7.04 -44.16
CA ALA A 211 -38.63 -5.84 -44.98
C ALA A 211 -37.41 -5.52 -45.85
N GLU A 212 -37.64 -5.15 -47.12
CA GLU A 212 -36.57 -4.99 -48.13
C GLU A 212 -35.87 -3.63 -48.03
N ASN A 213 -36.60 -2.52 -47.87
CA ASN A 213 -36.00 -1.19 -47.75
C ASN A 213 -35.76 -0.79 -46.30
N ARG A 214 -34.55 -1.07 -45.82
CA ARG A 214 -34.11 -0.79 -44.43
C ARG A 214 -33.30 0.50 -44.27
N THR A 215 -33.43 1.41 -45.21
CA THR A 215 -32.74 2.70 -45.11
C THR A 215 -33.33 3.56 -44.01
N VAL A 216 -32.48 4.07 -43.11
CA VAL A 216 -32.87 5.01 -42.06
C VAL A 216 -32.04 6.27 -42.06
N THR A 217 -32.64 7.37 -41.68
CA THR A 217 -31.97 8.64 -41.40
C THR A 217 -32.10 8.95 -39.90
N PHE A 218 -31.02 9.46 -39.31
CA PHE A 218 -31.00 9.85 -37.91
C PHE A 218 -30.96 11.37 -37.77
N THR A 219 -31.73 11.90 -36.80
CA THR A 219 -31.72 13.31 -36.45
C THR A 219 -31.59 13.47 -34.94
N SER A 220 -30.86 14.50 -34.52
CA SER A 220 -30.74 14.90 -33.11
C SER A 220 -31.64 16.10 -32.86
N SER A 221 -32.42 16.10 -31.76
CA SER A 221 -33.24 17.22 -31.36
C SER A 221 -32.42 18.45 -30.98
N ASN A 222 -31.13 18.25 -30.61
CA ASN A 222 -30.19 19.33 -30.31
C ASN A 222 -28.75 18.91 -30.61
N THR A 223 -28.27 19.30 -31.79
CA THR A 223 -26.87 19.00 -32.24
C THR A 223 -25.79 19.69 -31.44
N GLY A 224 -26.13 20.72 -30.61
CA GLY A 224 -25.25 21.33 -29.64
C GLY A 224 -24.99 20.48 -28.40
N ILE A 225 -25.97 19.59 -28.04
CA ILE A 225 -25.83 18.63 -26.93
C ILE A 225 -25.20 17.34 -27.42
N ALA A 226 -25.74 16.73 -28.49
CA ALA A 226 -25.12 15.56 -29.12
C ALA A 226 -25.44 15.52 -30.62
N THR A 227 -24.51 15.03 -31.41
CA THR A 227 -24.68 14.73 -32.84
C THR A 227 -24.86 13.24 -33.04
N VAL A 228 -25.56 12.87 -34.10
CA VAL A 228 -25.70 11.49 -34.56
C VAL A 228 -25.21 11.38 -36.00
N SER A 229 -24.44 10.34 -36.32
CA SER A 229 -23.98 10.03 -37.68
C SER A 229 -25.00 9.16 -38.44
N SER A 230 -24.83 9.05 -39.75
CA SER A 230 -25.69 8.21 -40.59
C SER A 230 -25.71 6.74 -40.20
N ASN A 231 -24.65 6.25 -39.55
CA ASN A 231 -24.57 4.88 -39.06
C ASN A 231 -25.12 4.70 -37.62
N GLY A 232 -25.79 5.73 -37.04
CA GLY A 232 -26.38 5.65 -35.70
C GLY A 232 -25.39 5.82 -34.53
N THR A 233 -24.16 6.36 -34.76
CA THR A 233 -23.24 6.68 -33.68
C THR A 233 -23.54 8.08 -33.13
N VAL A 234 -23.93 8.17 -31.87
CA VAL A 234 -24.18 9.42 -31.14
C VAL A 234 -22.91 9.89 -30.44
N THR A 235 -22.55 11.16 -30.57
CA THR A 235 -21.40 11.77 -29.90
C THR A 235 -21.85 12.93 -29.00
N GLY A 236 -21.52 12.84 -27.70
CA GLY A 236 -21.85 13.87 -26.70
C GLY A 236 -20.95 15.11 -26.85
N LYS A 237 -21.53 16.32 -26.93
CA LYS A 237 -20.80 17.59 -27.06
C LYS A 237 -20.96 18.52 -25.86
N LYS A 238 -22.12 18.56 -25.24
CA LYS A 238 -22.43 19.43 -24.10
C LYS A 238 -23.38 18.72 -23.17
N GLU A 239 -23.29 19.03 -21.89
CA GLU A 239 -24.20 18.49 -20.88
C GLU A 239 -25.64 18.82 -21.19
N GLY A 240 -26.51 17.81 -21.05
CA GLY A 240 -27.96 17.94 -21.27
C GLY A 240 -28.60 16.63 -21.76
N ASN A 241 -29.94 16.69 -21.97
CA ASN A 241 -30.70 15.60 -22.54
C ASN A 241 -31.01 15.90 -24.01
N VAL A 242 -30.97 14.86 -24.84
CA VAL A 242 -31.27 14.97 -26.26
C VAL A 242 -32.03 13.74 -26.73
N THR A 243 -32.97 13.93 -27.61
CA THR A 243 -33.71 12.85 -28.26
C THR A 243 -33.15 12.63 -29.66
N ILE A 244 -32.76 11.40 -29.94
CA ILE A 244 -32.38 10.97 -31.29
C ILE A 244 -33.57 10.28 -31.94
N THR A 245 -33.94 10.74 -33.11
CA THR A 245 -35.01 10.18 -33.93
C THR A 245 -34.43 9.47 -35.12
N ALA A 246 -34.84 8.22 -35.34
CA ALA A 246 -34.61 7.51 -36.60
C ALA A 246 -35.90 7.53 -37.41
N LYS A 247 -35.75 7.72 -38.76
CA LYS A 247 -36.86 7.72 -39.72
C LYS A 247 -36.51 6.81 -40.88
N SER A 248 -37.35 5.82 -41.16
CA SER A 248 -37.23 4.93 -42.33
C SER A 248 -37.57 5.64 -43.62
N ALA A 249 -37.20 5.07 -44.76
CA ALA A 249 -37.49 5.61 -46.11
C ALA A 249 -38.99 5.83 -46.34
N ASN A 250 -39.84 4.94 -45.81
CA ASN A 250 -41.31 5.05 -45.90
C ASN A 250 -41.94 5.83 -44.75
N GLY A 251 -41.13 6.59 -43.98
CA GLY A 251 -41.62 7.58 -43.01
C GLY A 251 -41.86 7.07 -41.58
N LYS A 252 -41.65 5.78 -41.25
CA LYS A 252 -41.80 5.27 -39.88
C LYS A 252 -40.72 5.85 -38.99
N THR A 253 -41.08 6.23 -37.75
CA THR A 253 -40.15 6.87 -36.82
C THR A 253 -40.10 6.13 -35.48
N SER A 254 -38.94 6.18 -34.85
CA SER A 254 -38.71 5.76 -33.48
C SER A 254 -37.70 6.69 -32.81
N THR A 255 -37.72 6.78 -31.49
CA THR A 255 -36.89 7.71 -30.75
C THR A 255 -36.18 7.04 -29.59
N VAL A 256 -35.02 7.56 -29.22
CA VAL A 256 -34.26 7.18 -28.01
C VAL A 256 -33.69 8.43 -27.34
N ASN A 257 -33.76 8.48 -26.01
CA ASN A 257 -33.23 9.58 -25.24
C ASN A 257 -31.79 9.28 -24.78
N ILE A 258 -30.90 10.25 -24.99
CA ILE A 258 -29.49 10.19 -24.54
C ILE A 258 -29.27 11.34 -23.57
N THR A 259 -28.68 11.02 -22.43
CA THR A 259 -28.19 11.99 -21.44
C THR A 259 -26.69 12.17 -21.60
N VAL A 260 -26.24 13.38 -21.88
CA VAL A 260 -24.83 13.74 -21.92
C VAL A 260 -24.46 14.38 -20.58
N LYS A 261 -23.46 13.82 -19.89
CA LYS A 261 -22.97 14.33 -18.61
C LYS A 261 -21.58 14.97 -18.77
N LYS A 262 -21.32 16.01 -18.00
CA LYS A 262 -19.98 16.54 -17.84
C LYS A 262 -19.21 15.63 -16.89
N ILE A 263 -17.99 15.23 -17.27
CA ILE A 263 -17.09 14.55 -16.35
C ILE A 263 -16.66 15.57 -15.29
N VAL A 264 -17.01 15.29 -14.03
CA VAL A 264 -16.51 16.06 -12.88
C VAL A 264 -15.42 15.24 -12.23
N TYR A 265 -14.20 15.74 -12.28
CA TYR A 265 -13.08 15.13 -11.60
C TYR A 265 -12.92 15.71 -10.20
N ASP A 266 -12.59 14.84 -9.25
CA ASP A 266 -12.19 15.30 -7.92
C ASP A 266 -10.96 16.20 -8.04
N GLN A 267 -10.97 17.29 -7.26
CA GLN A 267 -9.86 18.22 -7.26
C GLN A 267 -8.60 17.56 -6.66
N PRO A 268 -7.41 17.87 -7.19
CA PRO A 268 -6.16 17.40 -6.61
C PRO A 268 -6.03 17.81 -5.14
N LYS A 269 -5.53 16.89 -4.30
CA LYS A 269 -5.32 17.11 -2.87
C LYS A 269 -3.86 16.89 -2.51
N LEU A 270 -3.21 17.89 -1.93
CA LEU A 270 -1.86 17.81 -1.40
C LEU A 270 -1.90 17.29 0.04
N ALA A 271 -1.35 16.11 0.26
CA ALA A 271 -1.08 15.54 1.58
C ALA A 271 0.41 15.63 1.90
N VAL A 272 0.74 15.85 3.17
CA VAL A 272 2.11 15.82 3.68
C VAL A 272 2.10 14.98 4.95
N GLY A 273 2.97 14.00 5.06
CA GLY A 273 3.01 13.08 6.19
C GLY A 273 3.17 13.79 7.53
N LYS A 274 4.07 14.78 7.59
CA LYS A 274 4.19 15.71 8.72
C LYS A 274 4.37 17.13 8.23
N THR A 275 3.64 18.08 8.79
CA THR A 275 3.76 19.52 8.50
C THR A 275 4.58 20.29 9.55
N THR A 276 4.86 19.66 10.69
CA THR A 276 5.82 20.15 11.69
C THR A 276 6.92 19.10 11.81
N LEU A 277 8.13 19.49 11.44
CA LEU A 277 9.32 18.65 11.41
C LEU A 277 10.31 19.09 12.48
N LEU A 278 11.10 18.15 12.97
CA LEU A 278 12.33 18.47 13.67
C LEU A 278 13.41 18.81 12.64
N ASP A 279 14.44 19.47 13.11
CA ASP A 279 15.63 19.73 12.29
C ASP A 279 16.23 18.41 11.77
N GLU A 280 16.63 18.38 10.49
CA GLU A 280 17.07 17.19 9.75
C GLU A 280 16.02 16.07 9.59
N GLU A 281 14.80 16.22 10.10
CA GLU A 281 13.73 15.24 9.91
C GLU A 281 13.23 15.25 8.45
N THR A 282 12.82 14.07 7.98
CA THR A 282 12.27 13.91 6.63
C THR A 282 10.78 13.55 6.66
N THR A 283 10.08 13.96 5.61
CA THR A 283 8.69 13.56 5.36
C THR A 283 8.44 13.54 3.85
N THR A 284 7.28 13.06 3.43
CA THR A 284 6.92 13.00 2.01
C THR A 284 5.63 13.76 1.75
N ALA A 285 5.60 14.52 0.66
CA ALA A 285 4.42 15.10 0.09
C ALA A 285 3.87 14.21 -1.02
N THR A 286 2.58 13.98 -1.01
CA THR A 286 1.86 13.24 -2.05
C THR A 286 0.70 14.09 -2.58
N VAL A 287 0.30 13.84 -3.82
CA VAL A 287 -0.89 14.48 -4.38
C VAL A 287 -1.81 13.41 -4.95
N ASP A 288 -3.05 13.42 -4.51
CA ASP A 288 -4.11 12.56 -5.02
C ASP A 288 -4.91 13.25 -6.11
N ASN A 289 -5.72 12.51 -6.88
CA ASN A 289 -6.60 13.01 -7.93
C ASN A 289 -5.87 13.84 -8.99
N LYS A 290 -4.67 13.43 -9.38
CA LYS A 290 -3.84 14.09 -10.38
C LYS A 290 -3.54 13.16 -11.58
N LYS A 291 -3.31 13.75 -12.74
CA LYS A 291 -2.73 13.08 -13.89
C LYS A 291 -1.20 13.01 -13.79
N SER A 292 -0.58 14.12 -13.41
CA SER A 292 0.88 14.20 -13.20
C SER A 292 1.25 15.33 -12.23
N VAL A 293 2.41 15.19 -11.60
CA VAL A 293 3.06 16.28 -10.84
C VAL A 293 4.09 16.93 -11.75
N LYS A 294 4.07 18.26 -11.85
CA LYS A 294 5.05 19.04 -12.60
C LYS A 294 6.24 19.46 -11.75
N SER A 295 5.98 19.87 -10.51
CA SER A 295 7.04 20.34 -9.62
C SER A 295 6.62 20.38 -8.17
N PHE A 296 7.61 20.24 -7.29
CA PHE A 296 7.55 20.64 -5.90
C PHE A 296 8.57 21.75 -5.66
N LYS A 297 8.22 22.76 -4.86
CA LYS A 297 9.12 23.86 -4.48
C LYS A 297 8.90 24.29 -3.03
N SER A 298 9.99 24.58 -2.31
CA SER A 298 9.96 25.32 -1.05
C SER A 298 10.03 26.81 -1.33
N SER A 299 9.27 27.63 -0.61
CA SER A 299 9.41 29.10 -0.65
C SER A 299 10.71 29.56 0.00
N ASP A 300 11.32 28.74 0.86
CA ASP A 300 12.61 28.97 1.49
C ASP A 300 13.38 27.67 1.66
N SER A 301 14.37 27.45 0.79
CA SER A 301 15.21 26.25 0.79
C SER A 301 16.23 26.20 1.95
N SER A 302 16.37 27.28 2.72
CA SER A 302 17.14 27.26 3.96
C SER A 302 16.37 26.61 5.11
N ILE A 303 15.02 26.60 5.06
CA ILE A 303 14.15 25.99 6.07
C ILE A 303 13.91 24.51 5.75
N PHE A 304 13.54 24.20 4.53
CA PHE A 304 13.46 22.83 4.04
C PHE A 304 13.71 22.74 2.53
N VAL A 305 14.21 21.61 2.09
CA VAL A 305 14.30 21.26 0.66
C VAL A 305 13.28 20.20 0.33
N VAL A 306 12.85 20.16 -0.92
CA VAL A 306 11.97 19.13 -1.45
C VAL A 306 12.51 18.68 -2.81
N ASP A 307 12.50 17.37 -3.08
CA ASP A 307 12.90 16.82 -4.36
C ASP A 307 11.72 16.67 -5.33
N ASN A 308 11.99 16.22 -6.54
CA ASN A 308 10.98 16.02 -7.59
C ASN A 308 9.98 14.88 -7.25
N ASN A 309 10.29 14.01 -6.30
CA ASN A 309 9.43 12.92 -5.84
C ASN A 309 8.57 13.34 -4.63
N GLY A 310 8.73 14.58 -4.15
CA GLY A 310 8.02 15.09 -2.98
C GLY A 310 8.67 14.73 -1.65
N ALA A 311 9.90 14.18 -1.63
CA ALA A 311 10.62 13.94 -0.39
C ALA A 311 11.13 15.28 0.16
N ILE A 312 10.68 15.61 1.38
CA ILE A 312 10.99 16.83 2.10
C ILE A 312 12.03 16.52 3.16
N ARG A 313 13.10 17.33 3.24
CA ARG A 313 14.07 17.33 4.33
C ARG A 313 14.14 18.68 5.00
N ALA A 314 13.90 18.72 6.30
CA ALA A 314 14.08 19.87 7.16
C ALA A 314 15.57 20.26 7.25
N LYS A 315 15.87 21.56 7.37
CA LYS A 315 17.25 22.08 7.43
C LYS A 315 17.49 23.08 8.56
N LYS A 316 16.53 23.96 8.82
CA LYS A 316 16.68 25.03 9.80
C LYS A 316 15.31 25.39 10.38
N PRO A 317 15.22 25.69 11.68
CA PRO A 317 13.99 26.17 12.27
C PRO A 317 13.43 27.41 11.58
N GLY A 318 12.12 27.36 11.31
CA GLY A 318 11.38 28.39 10.61
C GLY A 318 10.09 27.85 9.99
N SER A 319 9.41 28.67 9.20
CA SER A 319 8.23 28.25 8.45
C SER A 319 8.37 28.68 7.00
N ALA A 320 8.11 27.74 6.10
CA ALA A 320 8.08 28.01 4.66
C ALA A 320 6.89 27.30 4.02
N THR A 321 6.53 27.69 2.81
CA THR A 321 5.42 27.12 2.06
C THR A 321 5.93 26.13 1.04
N LEU A 322 5.43 24.91 1.11
CA LEU A 322 5.52 23.94 0.03
C LEU A 322 4.51 24.31 -1.05
N THR A 323 4.96 24.48 -2.27
CA THR A 323 4.12 24.71 -3.45
C THR A 323 4.32 23.55 -4.42
N THR A 324 3.24 22.95 -4.92
CA THR A 324 3.28 21.95 -5.97
C THR A 324 2.38 22.35 -7.13
N LYS A 325 2.84 22.15 -8.35
CA LYS A 325 2.07 22.29 -9.58
C LYS A 325 1.77 20.92 -10.14
N VAL A 326 0.51 20.67 -10.44
CA VAL A 326 0.02 19.40 -10.95
C VAL A 326 -0.89 19.61 -12.16
N ILE A 327 -1.00 18.61 -13.01
CA ILE A 327 -2.08 18.50 -14.00
C ILE A 327 -3.17 17.65 -13.37
N ASP A 328 -4.38 18.19 -13.26
CA ASP A 328 -5.55 17.46 -12.78
C ASP A 328 -6.04 16.42 -13.81
N LEU A 329 -7.02 15.64 -13.46
CA LEU A 329 -7.62 14.62 -14.35
C LEU A 329 -8.34 15.24 -15.56
N GLY A 330 -8.72 16.51 -15.48
CA GLY A 330 -9.30 17.31 -16.57
C GLY A 330 -8.26 18.03 -17.46
N ASN A 331 -6.96 17.73 -17.31
CA ASN A 331 -5.82 18.35 -18.03
C ASN A 331 -5.57 19.83 -17.70
N LYS A 332 -6.10 20.34 -16.60
CA LYS A 332 -5.86 21.71 -16.13
C LYS A 332 -4.67 21.76 -15.17
N GLU A 333 -3.83 22.80 -15.28
CA GLU A 333 -2.78 23.03 -14.28
C GLU A 333 -3.39 23.63 -13.01
N VAL A 334 -3.08 22.99 -11.87
CA VAL A 334 -3.53 23.40 -10.53
C VAL A 334 -2.30 23.59 -9.65
N THR A 335 -2.30 24.68 -8.87
CA THR A 335 -1.26 24.96 -7.86
C THR A 335 -1.83 24.68 -6.48
N LEU A 336 -1.13 23.86 -5.71
CA LEU A 336 -1.48 23.51 -4.33
C LEU A 336 -0.38 23.96 -3.39
N THR A 337 -0.76 24.38 -2.19
CA THR A 337 0.20 24.86 -1.20
C THR A 337 -0.03 24.22 0.17
N LYS A 338 1.06 24.07 0.95
CA LYS A 338 1.01 23.63 2.34
C LYS A 338 2.10 24.31 3.15
N LYS A 339 1.76 24.86 4.31
CA LYS A 339 2.76 25.39 5.24
C LYS A 339 3.50 24.26 5.92
N ILE A 340 4.82 24.29 5.91
CA ILE A 340 5.74 23.42 6.63
C ILE A 340 6.47 24.23 7.67
N THR A 341 6.53 23.74 8.90
CA THR A 341 7.26 24.36 10.01
C THR A 341 8.37 23.41 10.46
N VAL A 342 9.58 23.92 10.51
CA VAL A 342 10.73 23.22 11.12
C VAL A 342 10.98 23.85 12.48
N ARG A 343 11.15 23.07 13.51
CA ARG A 343 11.40 23.52 14.88
C ARG A 343 12.66 22.89 15.46
N GLU A 344 13.24 23.57 16.43
CA GLU A 344 14.36 23.03 17.19
C GLU A 344 14.02 21.70 17.87
N ILE A 345 15.02 20.84 17.98
CA ILE A 345 14.96 19.62 18.78
C ILE A 345 15.04 20.00 20.26
N LYS A 346 14.06 19.62 21.05
CA LYS A 346 14.05 19.86 22.51
C LYS A 346 14.53 18.62 23.26
N VAL A 347 15.64 18.77 23.97
CA VAL A 347 16.27 17.68 24.74
C VAL A 347 16.22 18.02 26.23
N LEU A 348 15.72 17.08 27.03
CA LEU A 348 15.77 17.11 28.50
C LEU A 348 16.84 16.18 29.00
N TRP A 349 17.68 16.69 29.88
CA TRP A 349 18.64 15.91 30.64
C TRP A 349 18.23 15.88 32.11
N VAL A 350 18.02 14.70 32.66
CA VAL A 350 17.78 14.52 34.10
C VAL A 350 18.84 13.63 34.69
N GLY A 351 19.52 14.13 35.73
CA GLY A 351 20.63 13.37 36.31
C GLY A 351 21.28 14.09 37.48
N ASN A 352 22.59 13.87 37.62
CA ASN A 352 23.39 14.43 38.69
C ASN A 352 24.75 14.95 38.17
N SER A 353 25.78 14.94 39.03
CA SER A 353 27.13 15.44 38.69
C SER A 353 27.73 14.79 37.44
N LYS A 354 27.46 13.53 37.16
CA LYS A 354 27.92 12.84 35.94
C LYS A 354 27.35 13.42 34.64
N THR A 355 26.32 14.24 34.72
CA THR A 355 25.78 14.96 33.58
C THR A 355 26.35 16.37 33.47
N TYR A 356 26.43 17.12 34.56
CA TYR A 356 26.84 18.51 34.51
C TYR A 356 28.36 18.75 34.71
N VAL A 357 29.10 17.86 35.37
CA VAL A 357 30.57 17.98 35.45
C VAL A 357 31.16 17.86 34.04
N GLN A 358 31.95 18.86 33.64
CA GLN A 358 32.49 19.01 32.28
C GLN A 358 31.40 19.17 31.19
N ASP A 359 30.16 19.56 31.56
CA ASP A 359 29.07 19.98 30.67
C ASP A 359 28.82 19.06 29.47
N ILE A 360 28.48 17.79 29.74
CA ILE A 360 28.19 16.79 28.69
C ILE A 360 27.04 17.27 27.77
N ASP A 361 25.99 17.84 28.35
CA ASP A 361 24.84 18.37 27.61
C ASP A 361 25.19 19.56 26.70
N THR A 362 26.09 20.44 27.14
CA THR A 362 26.62 21.55 26.31
C THR A 362 27.50 21.02 25.16
N LYS A 363 28.34 20.01 25.46
CA LYS A 363 29.15 19.35 24.41
C LYS A 363 28.26 18.62 23.40
N PHE A 364 27.18 17.97 23.85
CA PHE A 364 26.17 17.40 22.97
C PHE A 364 25.58 18.45 22.02
N VAL A 365 25.15 19.61 22.54
CA VAL A 365 24.62 20.73 21.73
C VAL A 365 25.66 21.20 20.72
N THR A 366 26.92 21.34 21.12
CA THR A 366 28.01 21.79 20.23
C THR A 366 28.26 20.76 19.11
N ILE A 367 28.27 19.49 19.42
CA ILE A 367 28.41 18.39 18.46
C ILE A 367 27.20 18.36 17.53
N ALA A 368 25.98 18.45 18.06
CA ALA A 368 24.74 18.49 17.27
C ALA A 368 24.75 19.67 16.29
N LYS A 369 25.10 20.87 16.74
CA LYS A 369 25.22 22.06 15.91
C LYS A 369 26.28 21.89 14.80
N ASN A 370 27.40 21.29 15.11
CA ASN A 370 28.45 20.97 14.11
C ASN A 370 27.92 20.03 13.02
N ARG A 371 26.92 19.21 13.33
CA ARG A 371 26.25 18.28 12.40
C ARG A 371 25.01 18.88 11.74
N GLY A 372 24.73 20.18 11.92
CA GLY A 372 23.62 20.90 11.32
C GLY A 372 22.33 20.90 12.14
N TYR A 373 22.29 20.20 13.29
CA TYR A 373 21.08 20.15 14.12
C TYR A 373 20.91 21.40 14.99
N SER A 374 19.71 21.94 15.05
CA SER A 374 19.31 22.97 16.00
C SER A 374 18.69 22.34 17.23
N VAL A 375 19.37 22.45 18.36
CA VAL A 375 18.99 21.79 19.62
C VAL A 375 18.81 22.80 20.74
N ASN A 376 17.66 22.74 21.42
CA ASN A 376 17.36 23.41 22.66
C ASN A 376 17.48 22.40 23.82
N SER A 377 18.49 22.56 24.65
CA SER A 377 18.82 21.66 25.76
C SER A 377 18.35 22.22 27.08
N THR A 378 17.64 21.43 27.85
CA THR A 378 17.22 21.72 29.22
C THR A 378 17.86 20.73 30.17
N ARG A 379 18.59 21.21 31.16
CA ARG A 379 19.25 20.41 32.19
C ARG A 379 18.51 20.51 33.52
N VAL A 380 18.15 19.36 34.09
CA VAL A 380 17.56 19.22 35.43
C VAL A 380 18.43 18.25 36.24
N THR A 381 19.34 18.79 37.00
CA THR A 381 20.35 18.00 37.70
C THR A 381 20.62 18.54 39.10
N LYS A 382 20.97 17.63 40.01
CA LYS A 382 21.44 17.95 41.36
C LYS A 382 22.48 16.91 41.82
N GLY A 383 23.62 17.39 42.30
CA GLY A 383 24.72 16.53 42.75
C GLY A 383 24.25 15.49 43.81
N GLY A 384 24.65 14.24 43.60
CA GLY A 384 24.36 13.14 44.50
C GLY A 384 22.87 12.73 44.62
N LYS A 385 21.96 13.30 43.81
CA LYS A 385 20.52 13.01 43.89
C LYS A 385 20.06 12.05 42.80
N THR A 386 19.02 11.27 43.10
CA THR A 386 18.37 10.30 42.23
C THR A 386 17.44 10.98 41.19
N LEU A 387 17.03 10.26 40.20
CA LEU A 387 16.00 10.71 39.22
C LEU A 387 14.68 11.03 39.94
N LEU A 388 14.27 10.21 40.89
CA LEU A 388 13.01 10.43 41.65
C LEU A 388 13.09 11.72 42.48
N TRP A 389 14.24 12.00 43.07
CA TRP A 389 14.44 13.26 43.79
C TRP A 389 14.32 14.46 42.84
N ASN A 390 14.97 14.44 41.67
CA ASN A 390 14.86 15.49 40.68
C ASN A 390 13.40 15.70 40.20
N TYR A 391 12.67 14.60 39.98
CA TYR A 391 11.25 14.67 39.60
C TYR A 391 10.41 15.37 40.67
N ASN A 392 10.59 15.03 41.94
CA ASN A 392 9.80 15.57 43.01
C ASN A 392 10.14 17.03 43.34
N ASN A 393 11.41 17.44 43.19
CA ASN A 393 11.88 18.76 43.63
C ASN A 393 12.08 19.76 42.48
N GLN A 394 12.22 19.28 41.23
CA GLN A 394 12.45 20.10 40.04
C GLN A 394 11.45 19.82 38.91
N GLY A 395 10.31 19.22 39.20
CA GLY A 395 9.34 18.69 38.24
C GLY A 395 8.76 19.71 37.28
N THR A 396 8.74 21.00 37.60
CA THR A 396 8.25 22.06 36.68
C THR A 396 8.95 22.07 35.33
N ASN A 397 10.27 21.88 35.31
CA ASN A 397 11.04 21.79 34.06
C ASN A 397 10.90 20.43 33.40
N ILE A 398 10.68 19.36 34.16
CA ILE A 398 10.49 18.01 33.61
C ILE A 398 9.12 17.90 32.89
N LYS A 399 8.07 18.53 33.41
CA LYS A 399 6.69 18.47 32.91
C LYS A 399 6.42 19.35 31.67
N LYS A 400 7.39 19.45 30.75
CA LYS A 400 7.28 20.19 29.46
C LYS A 400 7.33 19.20 28.28
N ALA A 401 7.05 19.70 27.07
CA ALA A 401 7.15 18.89 25.85
C ALA A 401 8.61 18.83 25.37
N TYR A 402 9.17 17.63 25.32
CA TYR A 402 10.50 17.33 24.80
C TYR A 402 10.42 16.29 23.68
N ASP A 403 11.41 16.26 22.81
CA ASP A 403 11.56 15.26 21.76
C ASP A 403 12.41 14.09 22.22
N TYR A 404 13.46 14.42 22.97
CA TYR A 404 14.36 13.44 23.56
C TYR A 404 14.52 13.73 25.04
N VAL A 405 14.58 12.67 25.83
CA VAL A 405 14.85 12.71 27.28
C VAL A 405 16.00 11.76 27.57
N ILE A 406 17.01 12.26 28.26
CA ILE A 406 18.23 11.51 28.62
C ILE A 406 18.29 11.41 30.14
N LEU A 407 18.19 10.18 30.64
CA LEU A 407 18.11 9.85 32.06
C LEU A 407 19.42 9.25 32.56
N GLN A 408 19.96 9.81 33.62
CA GLN A 408 21.15 9.28 34.29
C GLN A 408 20.88 9.18 35.81
N GLU A 409 20.94 7.97 36.36
CA GLU A 409 20.71 7.72 37.77
C GLU A 409 21.95 8.01 38.62
N GLN A 410 21.74 8.22 39.92
CA GLN A 410 22.82 8.37 40.90
C GLN A 410 23.64 7.06 40.98
N THR A 411 24.94 7.16 41.28
CA THR A 411 25.89 6.06 41.17
C THR A 411 25.46 4.80 41.94
N ASP A 412 25.12 4.93 43.22
CA ASP A 412 24.78 3.78 44.03
C ASP A 412 23.34 3.30 43.75
N ALA A 413 22.43 4.21 43.41
CA ALA A 413 21.05 3.89 43.02
C ALA A 413 20.99 3.25 41.61
N ALA A 414 21.99 3.46 40.73
CA ALA A 414 22.08 2.80 39.43
C ALA A 414 22.28 1.28 39.52
N LEU A 415 22.71 0.78 40.68
CA LEU A 415 22.80 -0.64 41.04
C LEU A 415 21.55 -1.19 41.72
N GLN A 416 20.53 -0.36 41.92
CA GLN A 416 19.24 -0.71 42.54
C GLN A 416 18.13 -0.51 41.50
N GLU A 417 17.73 -1.59 40.84
CA GLU A 417 16.82 -1.52 39.69
C GLU A 417 15.50 -0.82 40.01
N ASP A 418 14.86 -1.12 41.13
CA ASP A 418 13.56 -0.53 41.48
C ASP A 418 13.63 0.96 41.83
N THR A 419 14.73 1.39 42.46
CA THR A 419 14.98 2.82 42.72
C THR A 419 15.17 3.58 41.40
N PHE A 420 15.99 3.05 40.49
CA PHE A 420 16.21 3.62 39.16
C PHE A 420 14.91 3.64 38.36
N TYR A 421 14.18 2.52 38.36
CA TYR A 421 12.92 2.40 37.62
C TYR A 421 11.86 3.39 38.11
N SER A 422 11.68 3.56 39.40
CA SER A 422 10.66 4.45 39.96
C SER A 422 10.85 5.91 39.50
N GLY A 423 12.07 6.42 39.51
CA GLY A 423 12.40 7.74 39.02
C GLY A 423 12.25 7.89 37.52
N ALA A 424 12.75 6.92 36.75
CA ALA A 424 12.64 6.88 35.30
C ALA A 424 11.18 6.81 34.83
N LEU A 425 10.35 5.98 35.50
CA LEU A 425 8.91 5.85 35.20
C LEU A 425 8.15 7.15 35.44
N ALA A 426 8.40 7.83 36.56
CA ALA A 426 7.75 9.09 36.90
C ALA A 426 8.02 10.16 35.82
N ILE A 427 9.30 10.26 35.40
CA ILE A 427 9.71 11.20 34.34
C ILE A 427 9.10 10.81 33.01
N ALA A 428 9.19 9.52 32.60
CA ALA A 428 8.66 9.04 31.33
C ALA A 428 7.15 9.30 31.18
N LYS A 429 6.37 9.05 32.22
CA LYS A 429 4.93 9.36 32.26
C LYS A 429 4.68 10.87 32.08
N ALA A 430 5.43 11.72 32.78
CA ALA A 430 5.24 13.16 32.76
C ALA A 430 5.56 13.76 31.36
N VAL A 431 6.66 13.35 30.74
CA VAL A 431 7.05 13.85 29.41
C VAL A 431 6.16 13.31 28.30
N LYS A 432 5.73 12.03 28.40
CA LYS A 432 4.77 11.45 27.46
C LYS A 432 3.43 12.16 27.45
N ALA A 433 2.95 12.56 28.62
CA ALA A 433 1.71 13.35 28.74
C ALA A 433 1.78 14.72 28.03
N LYS A 434 2.98 15.23 27.75
CA LYS A 434 3.22 16.51 27.03
C LYS A 434 3.60 16.32 25.57
N ASN A 435 4.24 15.20 25.22
CA ASN A 435 4.57 14.82 23.84
C ASN A 435 4.49 13.30 23.72
N GLY A 436 3.42 12.79 23.10
CA GLY A 436 3.21 11.35 22.91
C GLY A 436 4.31 10.65 22.11
N ASN A 437 5.08 11.40 21.29
CA ASN A 437 6.16 10.89 20.44
C ASN A 437 7.56 11.06 21.06
N VAL A 438 7.65 11.44 22.35
CA VAL A 438 8.93 11.60 23.04
C VAL A 438 9.71 10.29 23.04
N LYS A 439 11.03 10.37 22.82
CA LYS A 439 11.95 9.23 22.95
C LYS A 439 12.78 9.37 24.22
N VAL A 440 12.84 8.31 25.01
CA VAL A 440 13.57 8.28 26.28
C VAL A 440 14.82 7.43 26.15
N PHE A 441 15.95 7.97 26.54
CA PHE A 441 17.24 7.28 26.57
C PHE A 441 17.71 7.14 28.00
N VAL A 442 17.92 5.90 28.43
CA VAL A 442 18.49 5.56 29.72
C VAL A 442 20.01 5.37 29.56
N ARG A 443 20.79 6.17 30.26
CA ARG A 443 22.24 6.11 30.15
C ARG A 443 22.80 4.88 30.86
N LYS A 444 23.61 4.08 30.16
CA LYS A 444 24.58 3.16 30.74
C LYS A 444 25.82 3.96 31.12
N ALA A 445 25.66 4.84 32.07
CA ALA A 445 26.74 5.69 32.56
C ALA A 445 27.80 4.83 33.30
N TRP A 446 29.04 5.32 33.35
CA TRP A 446 30.05 4.68 34.19
C TRP A 446 29.64 4.70 35.66
N ILE A 447 30.11 3.70 36.43
CA ILE A 447 29.85 3.63 37.87
C ILE A 447 30.97 4.32 38.62
N LEU A 448 32.09 3.67 38.78
CA LEU A 448 33.35 4.22 39.34
C LEU A 448 34.48 3.88 38.40
N ASP A 449 35.58 4.66 38.44
CA ASP A 449 36.78 4.35 37.64
C ASP A 449 37.33 2.96 38.01
N SER A 450 37.41 2.66 39.31
CA SER A 450 37.87 1.38 39.86
C SER A 450 36.86 0.22 39.77
N SER A 451 35.67 0.43 39.14
CA SER A 451 34.64 -0.61 39.10
C SER A 451 35.07 -1.85 38.34
N SER A 452 34.81 -3.04 38.93
CA SER A 452 35.05 -4.32 38.28
C SER A 452 34.14 -4.49 37.04
N GLY A 453 34.57 -5.36 36.11
CA GLY A 453 33.77 -5.70 34.93
C GLY A 453 32.37 -6.25 35.29
N ASN A 454 32.26 -7.01 36.37
CA ASN A 454 30.97 -7.54 36.87
C ASN A 454 30.05 -6.41 37.33
N THR A 455 30.54 -5.43 38.07
CA THR A 455 29.76 -4.25 38.51
C THR A 455 29.34 -3.41 37.31
N ARG A 456 30.22 -3.20 36.33
CA ARG A 456 29.92 -2.49 35.07
C ARG A 456 28.79 -3.21 34.29
N ASN A 457 28.87 -4.54 34.19
CA ASN A 457 27.88 -5.36 33.51
C ASN A 457 26.52 -5.35 34.23
N ALA A 458 26.51 -5.44 35.57
CA ALA A 458 25.29 -5.36 36.38
C ALA A 458 24.58 -4.01 36.15
N ALA A 459 25.29 -2.89 36.23
CA ALA A 459 24.73 -1.57 35.96
C ALA A 459 24.17 -1.43 34.53
N ASN A 460 24.86 -1.98 33.53
CA ASN A 460 24.40 -1.99 32.15
C ASN A 460 23.13 -2.81 31.96
N THR A 461 23.02 -3.95 32.64
CA THR A 461 21.83 -4.81 32.63
C THR A 461 20.66 -4.09 33.26
N ILE A 462 20.84 -3.48 34.43
CA ILE A 462 19.81 -2.69 35.13
C ILE A 462 19.32 -1.55 34.24
N ALA A 463 20.20 -0.75 33.65
CA ALA A 463 19.80 0.33 32.76
C ALA A 463 18.97 -0.18 31.55
N THR A 464 19.30 -1.35 31.02
CA THR A 464 18.54 -1.99 29.94
C THR A 464 17.16 -2.44 30.42
N ASN A 465 17.10 -3.10 31.59
CA ASN A 465 15.83 -3.53 32.20
C ASN A 465 14.93 -2.32 32.48
N VAL A 466 15.46 -1.25 33.05
CA VAL A 466 14.71 -0.01 33.32
C VAL A 466 14.15 0.57 32.02
N SER A 467 14.97 0.65 30.96
CA SER A 467 14.50 1.11 29.63
C SER A 467 13.35 0.26 29.10
N ASN A 468 13.43 -1.06 29.18
CA ASN A 468 12.39 -1.97 28.74
C ASN A 468 11.12 -1.85 29.60
N ARG A 469 11.27 -1.77 30.92
CA ARG A 469 10.15 -1.62 31.89
C ARG A 469 9.39 -0.31 31.68
N ILE A 470 10.06 0.83 31.45
CA ILE A 470 9.38 2.10 31.16
C ILE A 470 8.67 2.07 29.80
N ALA A 471 9.27 1.45 28.79
CA ALA A 471 8.62 1.27 27.49
C ALA A 471 7.33 0.46 27.62
N SER A 472 7.39 -0.69 28.31
CA SER A 472 6.23 -1.55 28.54
C SER A 472 5.13 -0.86 29.36
N ALA A 473 5.52 -0.15 30.43
CA ALA A 473 4.56 0.49 31.34
C ALA A 473 3.91 1.76 30.80
N THR A 474 4.55 2.42 29.84
CA THR A 474 4.10 3.73 29.33
C THR A 474 3.78 3.72 27.84
N GLY A 475 4.28 2.74 27.06
CA GLY A 475 4.25 2.75 25.60
C GLY A 475 5.10 3.86 24.98
N VAL A 476 6.05 4.44 25.74
CA VAL A 476 7.03 5.39 25.21
C VAL A 476 8.13 4.62 24.50
N TRP A 477 8.63 5.14 23.38
CA TRP A 477 9.83 4.57 22.79
C TRP A 477 11.02 4.81 23.72
N SER A 478 11.69 3.74 24.14
CA SER A 478 12.84 3.83 25.03
C SER A 478 14.00 2.97 24.54
N SER A 479 15.21 3.45 24.76
CA SER A 479 16.46 2.76 24.43
C SER A 479 17.54 3.17 25.44
N THR A 480 18.74 2.60 25.30
CA THR A 480 19.89 2.95 26.14
C THR A 480 20.99 3.65 25.35
N THR A 481 21.77 4.51 26.00
CA THR A 481 23.09 4.92 25.52
C THR A 481 24.17 4.11 26.25
N SER A 482 25.32 3.91 25.59
CA SER A 482 26.44 3.13 26.17
C SER A 482 27.67 4.01 26.41
N ASP A 483 27.45 5.24 26.82
CA ASP A 483 28.50 6.24 27.00
C ASP A 483 29.50 5.85 28.09
N GLY A 484 29.08 5.20 29.16
CA GLY A 484 29.99 4.65 30.16
C GLY A 484 30.94 3.57 29.59
N ASN A 485 30.39 2.71 28.71
CA ASN A 485 31.24 1.69 28.07
C ASN A 485 32.22 2.31 27.07
N ALA A 486 31.87 3.47 26.44
CA ALA A 486 32.81 4.19 25.60
C ALA A 486 33.95 4.82 26.42
N LEU A 487 33.67 5.33 27.62
CA LEU A 487 34.70 5.80 28.56
C LEU A 487 35.61 4.65 28.99
N TYR A 488 35.06 3.51 29.37
CA TYR A 488 35.88 2.34 29.78
C TYR A 488 36.72 1.84 28.60
N GLU A 489 36.25 1.82 27.38
CA GLU A 489 37.08 1.45 26.21
C GLU A 489 38.25 2.42 26.03
N MET A 490 38.05 3.72 26.25
CA MET A 490 39.09 4.72 26.20
C MET A 490 40.11 4.52 27.33
N HIS A 491 39.63 4.31 28.55
CA HIS A 491 40.47 4.06 29.73
C HIS A 491 41.32 2.80 29.56
N ASP A 492 40.71 1.70 29.12
CA ASP A 492 41.40 0.42 28.90
C ASP A 492 42.49 0.51 27.80
N LYS A 493 42.37 1.51 26.90
CA LYS A 493 43.40 1.86 25.89
C LYS A 493 44.45 2.85 26.39
N GLY A 494 44.46 3.19 27.69
CA GLY A 494 45.44 4.06 28.32
C GLY A 494 45.13 5.56 28.21
N TYR A 495 43.96 5.98 27.74
CA TYR A 495 43.59 7.39 27.74
C TYR A 495 43.02 7.81 29.11
N SER A 496 43.51 8.96 29.63
CA SER A 496 42.92 9.57 30.82
C SER A 496 41.55 10.17 30.45
N VAL A 497 40.46 9.58 30.92
CA VAL A 497 39.08 10.04 30.69
C VAL A 497 38.35 10.36 31.98
N PHE A 498 38.90 10.01 33.13
CA PHE A 498 38.38 10.33 34.46
C PHE A 498 39.23 11.42 35.11
N GLY A 499 38.56 12.36 35.78
CA GLY A 499 39.18 13.40 36.57
C GLY A 499 39.33 13.02 38.04
N ASP A 500 38.41 12.23 38.51
CA ASP A 500 38.44 11.53 39.81
C ASP A 500 37.68 10.19 39.68
N GLU A 501 37.57 9.42 40.75
CA GLU A 501 36.95 8.11 40.74
C GLU A 501 35.47 8.12 40.29
N ARG A 502 34.79 9.24 40.44
CA ARG A 502 33.32 9.38 40.14
C ARG A 502 33.03 10.21 38.90
N HIS A 503 33.92 11.09 38.49
CA HIS A 503 33.64 12.06 37.43
C HIS A 503 34.63 11.95 36.27
N GLN A 504 34.09 12.16 35.09
CA GLN A 504 34.88 12.29 33.88
C GLN A 504 35.68 13.60 33.84
N ASN A 505 36.82 13.58 33.15
CA ASN A 505 37.52 14.80 32.73
C ASN A 505 36.93 15.36 31.40
N ALA A 506 37.55 16.35 30.82
CA ALA A 506 37.12 16.99 29.59
C ALA A 506 37.05 16.02 28.38
N LEU A 507 38.05 15.13 28.24
CA LEU A 507 38.08 14.12 27.17
C LEU A 507 36.99 13.05 27.38
N GLY A 508 36.77 12.61 28.63
CA GLY A 508 35.71 11.70 28.98
C GLY A 508 34.32 12.30 28.68
N ALA A 509 34.11 13.56 29.04
CA ALA A 509 32.87 14.28 28.75
C ALA A 509 32.60 14.42 27.22
N TYR A 510 33.67 14.67 26.43
CA TYR A 510 33.57 14.65 24.97
C TYR A 510 33.22 13.26 24.45
N THR A 511 33.87 12.21 24.95
CA THR A 511 33.58 10.82 24.55
C THR A 511 32.11 10.45 24.83
N ALA A 512 31.62 10.79 26.04
CA ALA A 512 30.23 10.58 26.41
C ALA A 512 29.26 11.37 25.50
N ALA A 513 29.56 12.65 25.27
CA ALA A 513 28.72 13.50 24.39
C ALA A 513 28.70 12.99 22.95
N ALA A 514 29.83 12.57 22.39
CA ALA A 514 29.90 12.00 21.05
C ALA A 514 29.07 10.70 20.93
N CYS A 515 29.18 9.83 21.95
CA CYS A 515 28.38 8.60 22.03
C CYS A 515 26.88 8.91 22.11
N ILE A 516 26.46 9.76 23.04
CA ILE A 516 25.05 10.10 23.23
C ILE A 516 24.48 10.81 21.99
N SER A 517 25.22 11.75 21.41
CA SER A 517 24.79 12.47 20.21
C SER A 517 24.58 11.54 19.03
N SER A 518 25.50 10.62 18.78
CA SER A 518 25.39 9.65 17.67
C SER A 518 24.20 8.71 17.85
N LYS A 519 23.94 8.25 19.08
CA LYS A 519 22.80 7.36 19.39
C LYS A 519 21.46 8.08 19.32
N VAL A 520 21.37 9.30 19.84
CA VAL A 520 20.14 10.08 19.93
C VAL A 520 19.75 10.68 18.57
N LEU A 521 20.72 11.20 17.83
CA LEU A 521 20.52 11.91 16.56
C LEU A 521 20.80 11.06 15.32
N GLY A 522 21.35 9.85 15.47
CA GLY A 522 21.45 8.85 14.40
C GLY A 522 22.56 9.10 13.37
N PHE A 523 23.68 9.75 13.74
CA PHE A 523 24.80 9.99 12.83
C PHE A 523 26.09 9.25 13.23
N ASP A 524 26.95 8.96 12.27
CA ASP A 524 28.27 8.35 12.52
C ASP A 524 29.17 9.33 13.27
N PRO A 525 29.67 9.02 14.49
CA PRO A 525 30.53 9.90 15.26
C PRO A 525 31.85 10.26 14.56
N GLN A 526 32.30 9.47 13.56
CA GLN A 526 33.48 9.82 12.76
C GLN A 526 33.30 11.15 11.99
N THR A 527 32.05 11.51 11.70
CA THR A 527 31.71 12.74 10.98
C THR A 527 31.73 14.01 11.85
N ILE A 528 32.00 13.91 13.16
CA ILE A 528 32.16 15.06 14.05
C ILE A 528 33.46 15.76 13.71
N SER A 529 33.43 17.04 13.34
CA SER A 529 34.61 17.84 13.02
C SER A 529 35.04 18.79 14.15
N THR A 530 34.21 18.94 15.20
CA THR A 530 34.50 19.80 16.35
C THR A 530 35.13 19.04 17.52
N LYS A 531 36.03 19.69 18.27
CA LYS A 531 36.50 19.21 19.58
C LYS A 531 35.58 19.61 20.74
N ALA A 532 34.46 20.27 20.46
CA ALA A 532 33.46 20.74 21.44
C ALA A 532 34.08 21.52 22.63
N GLY A 533 35.06 22.35 22.34
CA GLY A 533 35.71 23.25 23.32
C GLY A 533 36.69 22.57 24.26
N ILE A 534 37.14 21.32 23.97
CA ILE A 534 38.19 20.69 24.78
C ILE A 534 39.59 20.81 24.13
N SER A 535 40.61 20.89 24.98
CA SER A 535 42.00 20.78 24.57
C SER A 535 42.44 19.32 24.68
N ALA A 536 42.52 18.62 23.54
CA ALA A 536 42.97 17.24 23.45
C ALA A 536 43.69 17.01 22.12
N SER A 537 44.60 16.03 22.07
CA SER A 537 45.27 15.63 20.85
C SER A 537 44.31 15.08 19.82
N ASP A 538 44.63 15.17 18.54
CA ASP A 538 43.78 14.61 17.48
C ASP A 538 43.67 13.10 17.56
N SER A 539 44.74 12.41 18.05
CA SER A 539 44.70 10.99 18.33
C SER A 539 43.68 10.63 19.41
N ALA A 540 43.66 11.40 20.51
CA ALA A 540 42.69 11.20 21.59
C ALA A 540 41.25 11.47 21.12
N ILE A 541 41.02 12.51 20.31
CA ILE A 541 39.70 12.79 19.71
C ILE A 541 39.27 11.68 18.76
N THR A 542 40.18 11.17 17.93
CA THR A 542 39.90 10.03 17.03
C THR A 542 39.56 8.77 17.80
N ALA A 543 40.30 8.48 18.88
CA ALA A 543 40.02 7.35 19.76
C ALA A 543 38.64 7.49 20.43
N ALA A 544 38.25 8.69 20.88
CA ALA A 544 36.96 8.98 21.47
C ALA A 544 35.81 8.76 20.46
N LYS A 545 35.97 9.19 19.21
CA LYS A 545 35.01 8.93 18.14
C LYS A 545 34.90 7.45 17.81
N ASN A 546 36.02 6.71 17.80
CA ASN A 546 36.01 5.25 17.59
C ASN A 546 35.27 4.54 18.71
N ALA A 547 35.51 4.90 19.97
CA ALA A 547 34.82 4.34 21.12
C ALA A 547 33.29 4.65 21.05
N ALA A 548 32.92 5.86 20.69
CA ALA A 548 31.52 6.26 20.48
C ALA A 548 30.87 5.45 19.35
N LYS A 549 31.55 5.23 18.24
CA LYS A 549 31.09 4.42 17.12
C LYS A 549 30.87 2.97 17.53
N ASN A 550 31.84 2.37 18.19
CA ASN A 550 31.80 0.96 18.61
C ASN A 550 30.72 0.68 19.64
N LYS A 551 30.50 1.58 20.60
CA LYS A 551 29.62 1.34 21.74
C LYS A 551 28.20 1.91 21.57
N CYS A 552 28.02 2.91 20.74
CA CYS A 552 26.75 3.63 20.65
C CYS A 552 26.12 3.61 19.26
N TYR A 553 26.89 3.82 18.21
CA TYR A 553 26.35 3.92 16.86
C TYR A 553 26.08 2.57 16.22
N ASN A 554 27.01 1.63 16.30
CA ASN A 554 26.91 0.30 15.70
C ASN A 554 26.06 -0.71 16.53
N LYS A 555 25.35 -0.26 17.60
CA LYS A 555 24.60 -1.14 18.51
C LYS A 555 23.15 -0.75 18.69
#